data_ee53acb9ec36c21eab59799adbb15881
#
_entry.id   ee53acb9ec36c21eab59799adbb15881
#
_cell.length_a   1.000
_cell.length_b   1.000
_cell.length_c   1.000
_cell.angle_alpha   90.00
_cell.angle_beta   90.00
_cell.angle_gamma   90.00
#
_symmetry.space_group_name_H-M   'P 1'
#
loop_
_entity.id
_entity.type
_entity.pdbx_description
1 polymer ?
#
loop_
_entity_poly.entity_id
_entity_poly.type
_entity_poly.pdbx_seq_one_letter_code
_entity_poly.pdbx_strand_id
1 'polypeptide(L)'
;MTSADTDPVATVAQHEQELAAVELTEHPTVRAAYREVAEKWLSRAKPSDAMRERFDDAFTEVMFSAAVWSSNQDKLRPKVSCITRLGHPVGEQEIPGSRWGIDNPDSVYRVIPISGDERYIISGRVGANRMTENYFTLWDANMGTVAVLNGRTMEVDPDGSYTITVDSDPAGGRPNHVQSTPEAHEFYIRDVLLDWGRDDPNHIAVERLGPSPASAARTRDEQADATAAMMAY
;
A
#
# COMPACT_ATOMS: atom_id res chain seq x y z
N MET A 1 22.21 12.78 4.44
CA MET A 1 21.11 11.96 3.95
C MET A 1 21.42 10.52 4.32
N THR A 2 20.58 9.88 5.11
CA THR A 2 20.74 8.46 5.43
C THR A 2 20.34 7.62 4.21
N SER A 3 20.83 6.40 4.10
CA SER A 3 20.50 5.46 2.99
C SER A 3 18.97 5.28 2.80
N ALA A 4 18.19 5.45 3.84
CA ALA A 4 16.72 5.36 3.80
C ALA A 4 16.04 6.54 3.08
N ASP A 5 16.70 7.70 2.91
CA ASP A 5 16.15 8.84 2.16
C ASP A 5 16.25 8.66 0.64
N THR A 6 16.94 7.62 0.18
CA THR A 6 17.18 7.36 -1.25
C THR A 6 16.48 6.11 -1.76
N ASP A 7 15.98 5.24 -0.89
CA ASP A 7 15.27 4.02 -1.30
C ASP A 7 13.80 4.35 -1.63
N PRO A 8 13.31 4.00 -2.83
CA PRO A 8 11.94 4.33 -3.25
C PRO A 8 10.84 3.51 -2.54
N VAL A 9 11.22 2.44 -1.86
CA VAL A 9 10.29 1.51 -1.19
C VAL A 9 10.51 1.46 0.32
N ALA A 10 11.78 1.39 0.75
CA ALA A 10 12.17 1.33 2.15
C ALA A 10 12.33 2.73 2.77
N THR A 11 11.31 3.57 2.64
CA THR A 11 11.31 4.94 3.18
C THR A 11 11.24 4.93 4.71
N VAL A 12 11.63 6.04 5.35
CA VAL A 12 11.48 6.21 6.81
C VAL A 12 10.01 6.02 7.23
N ALA A 13 9.07 6.62 6.46
CA ALA A 13 7.63 6.47 6.75
C ALA A 13 7.14 5.02 6.62
N GLN A 14 7.69 4.24 5.68
CA GLN A 14 7.40 2.82 5.55
C GLN A 14 7.89 2.03 6.77
N HIS A 15 9.12 2.28 7.21
CA HIS A 15 9.69 1.61 8.38
C HIS A 15 8.92 1.94 9.67
N GLU A 16 8.54 3.19 9.88
CA GLU A 16 7.70 3.60 11.02
C GLU A 16 6.36 2.87 11.01
N GLN A 17 5.76 2.71 9.84
CA GLN A 17 4.49 2.02 9.68
C GLN A 17 4.63 0.51 9.93
N GLU A 18 5.69 -0.12 9.44
CA GLU A 18 5.98 -1.53 9.68
C GLU A 18 6.21 -1.82 11.16
N LEU A 19 6.95 -0.98 11.87
CA LEU A 19 7.16 -1.10 13.32
C LEU A 19 5.82 -0.99 14.07
N ALA A 20 4.97 -0.04 13.70
CA ALA A 20 3.63 0.10 14.29
C ALA A 20 2.73 -1.11 13.96
N ALA A 21 2.84 -1.67 12.76
CA ALA A 21 2.11 -2.87 12.35
C ALA A 21 2.55 -4.11 13.13
N VAL A 22 3.83 -4.27 13.44
CA VAL A 22 4.33 -5.36 14.32
C VAL A 22 3.65 -5.28 15.68
N GLU A 23 3.61 -4.08 16.30
CA GLU A 23 2.90 -3.90 17.57
C GLU A 23 1.41 -4.20 17.47
N LEU A 24 0.79 -3.85 16.33
CA LEU A 24 -0.63 -4.05 16.07
C LEU A 24 -0.99 -5.53 15.95
N THR A 25 -0.12 -6.36 15.38
CA THR A 25 -0.34 -7.82 15.32
C THR A 25 -0.39 -8.48 16.68
N GLU A 26 0.16 -7.85 17.73
CA GLU A 26 0.09 -8.33 19.10
C GLU A 26 -1.23 -7.95 19.81
N HIS A 27 -2.06 -7.09 19.19
CA HIS A 27 -3.31 -6.65 19.79
C HIS A 27 -4.30 -7.82 19.96
N PRO A 28 -5.02 -7.93 21.10
CA PRO A 28 -5.93 -9.06 21.34
C PRO A 28 -6.99 -9.26 20.26
N THR A 29 -7.57 -8.17 19.75
CA THR A 29 -8.55 -8.19 18.65
C THR A 29 -7.96 -8.78 17.38
N VAL A 30 -6.75 -8.35 17.00
CA VAL A 30 -6.04 -8.83 15.79
C VAL A 30 -5.68 -10.30 15.93
N ARG A 31 -5.17 -10.71 17.10
CA ARG A 31 -4.86 -12.12 17.39
C ARG A 31 -6.11 -13.02 17.38
N ALA A 32 -7.26 -12.49 17.82
CA ALA A 32 -8.52 -13.23 17.75
C ALA A 32 -8.97 -13.43 16.30
N ALA A 33 -8.96 -12.36 15.51
CA ALA A 33 -9.28 -12.43 14.08
C ALA A 33 -8.35 -13.36 13.32
N TYR A 34 -7.04 -13.31 13.59
CA TYR A 34 -6.05 -14.23 13.00
C TYR A 34 -6.48 -15.69 13.19
N ARG A 35 -6.78 -16.11 14.43
CA ARG A 35 -7.17 -17.50 14.71
C ARG A 35 -8.45 -17.90 13.97
N GLU A 36 -9.46 -17.03 13.98
CA GLU A 36 -10.72 -17.29 13.31
C GLU A 36 -10.54 -17.44 11.79
N VAL A 37 -9.79 -16.53 11.18
CA VAL A 37 -9.54 -16.55 9.73
C VAL A 37 -8.66 -17.73 9.34
N ALA A 38 -7.62 -18.06 10.14
CA ALA A 38 -6.78 -19.24 9.93
C ALA A 38 -7.59 -20.54 9.92
N GLU A 39 -8.49 -20.71 10.90
CA GLU A 39 -9.39 -21.87 10.97
C GLU A 39 -10.30 -21.98 9.74
N LYS A 40 -10.88 -20.84 9.31
CA LYS A 40 -11.71 -20.78 8.09
C LYS A 40 -10.92 -21.21 6.84
N TRP A 41 -9.69 -20.70 6.69
CA TRP A 41 -8.81 -21.05 5.57
C TRP A 41 -8.46 -22.53 5.58
N LEU A 42 -8.00 -23.06 6.70
CA LEU A 42 -7.63 -24.48 6.83
C LEU A 42 -8.81 -25.41 6.55
N SER A 43 -10.00 -25.04 7.03
CA SER A 43 -11.22 -25.85 6.81
C SER A 43 -11.66 -25.87 5.34
N ARG A 44 -11.48 -24.77 4.62
CA ARG A 44 -11.87 -24.63 3.20
C ARG A 44 -10.82 -25.20 2.24
N ALA A 45 -9.56 -24.86 2.45
CA ALA A 45 -8.46 -25.24 1.57
C ALA A 45 -8.11 -26.73 1.70
N LYS A 46 -8.34 -27.34 2.88
CA LYS A 46 -7.99 -28.72 3.20
C LYS A 46 -6.56 -29.05 2.72
N PRO A 47 -5.55 -28.29 3.17
CA PRO A 47 -4.19 -28.42 2.67
C PRO A 47 -3.61 -29.82 2.94
N SER A 48 -2.65 -30.26 2.12
CA SER A 48 -1.83 -31.42 2.41
C SER A 48 -0.99 -31.21 3.68
N ASP A 49 -0.46 -32.28 4.28
CA ASP A 49 0.37 -32.17 5.48
C ASP A 49 1.57 -31.24 5.26
N ALA A 50 2.26 -31.36 4.14
CA ALA A 50 3.38 -30.48 3.78
C ALA A 50 3.00 -28.99 3.63
N MET A 51 1.77 -28.70 3.17
CA MET A 51 1.26 -27.31 3.10
C MET A 51 0.85 -26.82 4.49
N ARG A 52 0.30 -27.70 5.33
CA ARG A 52 -0.08 -27.38 6.69
C ARG A 52 1.12 -27.01 7.56
N GLU A 53 2.25 -27.70 7.40
CA GLU A 53 3.50 -27.39 8.11
C GLU A 53 4.03 -25.98 7.81
N ARG A 54 3.70 -25.42 6.64
CA ARG A 54 4.12 -24.06 6.21
C ARG A 54 3.02 -23.00 6.39
N PHE A 55 1.84 -23.40 6.85
CA PHE A 55 0.69 -22.52 6.86
C PHE A 55 0.90 -21.32 7.79
N ASP A 56 1.41 -21.54 8.99
CA ASP A 56 1.56 -20.50 10.00
C ASP A 56 2.54 -19.41 9.55
N ASP A 57 3.66 -19.79 8.94
CA ASP A 57 4.63 -18.83 8.40
C ASP A 57 4.00 -18.00 7.27
N ALA A 58 3.38 -18.67 6.29
CA ALA A 58 2.75 -17.99 5.17
C ALA A 58 1.57 -17.12 5.58
N PHE A 59 0.79 -17.57 6.57
CA PHE A 59 -0.37 -16.82 7.05
C PHE A 59 0.04 -15.63 7.93
N THR A 60 1.16 -15.70 8.63
CA THR A 60 1.76 -14.57 9.34
C THR A 60 2.08 -13.41 8.39
N GLU A 61 2.60 -13.69 7.19
CA GLU A 61 2.88 -12.67 6.18
C GLU A 61 1.59 -12.01 5.65
N VAL A 62 0.50 -12.77 5.49
CA VAL A 62 -0.81 -12.23 5.11
C VAL A 62 -1.37 -11.33 6.21
N MET A 63 -1.30 -11.77 7.47
CA MET A 63 -1.74 -10.99 8.62
C MET A 63 -0.95 -9.68 8.74
N PHE A 64 0.36 -9.75 8.58
CA PHE A 64 1.22 -8.58 8.65
C PHE A 64 0.91 -7.59 7.51
N SER A 65 0.69 -8.08 6.29
CA SER A 65 0.24 -7.25 5.17
C SER A 65 -1.09 -6.54 5.48
N ALA A 66 -2.06 -7.25 6.06
CA ALA A 66 -3.32 -6.66 6.49
C ALA A 66 -3.12 -5.56 7.55
N ALA A 67 -2.19 -5.73 8.49
CA ALA A 67 -1.86 -4.73 9.51
C ALA A 67 -1.21 -3.48 8.88
N VAL A 68 -0.24 -3.65 7.99
CA VAL A 68 0.39 -2.54 7.26
C VAL A 68 -0.64 -1.79 6.42
N TRP A 69 -1.45 -2.49 5.64
CA TRP A 69 -2.45 -1.88 4.77
C TRP A 69 -3.54 -1.14 5.55
N SER A 70 -4.14 -1.79 6.55
CA SER A 70 -5.22 -1.20 7.34
C SER A 70 -4.77 -0.01 8.19
N SER A 71 -3.51 0.04 8.61
CA SER A 71 -2.95 1.17 9.35
C SER A 71 -2.85 2.45 8.52
N ASN A 72 -2.83 2.34 7.18
CA ASN A 72 -2.81 3.47 6.24
C ASN A 72 -4.18 3.69 5.59
N GLN A 73 -5.25 3.78 6.36
CA GLN A 73 -6.60 4.04 5.83
C GLN A 73 -7.17 5.41 6.22
N ASP A 74 -6.34 6.30 6.77
CA ASP A 74 -6.72 7.70 7.05
C ASP A 74 -6.58 8.57 5.79
N LYS A 75 -7.68 8.76 5.09
CA LYS A 75 -7.76 9.55 3.85
C LYS A 75 -7.41 11.02 4.04
N LEU A 76 -7.47 11.52 5.27
CA LEU A 76 -7.08 12.91 5.60
C LEU A 76 -5.58 13.03 5.92
N ARG A 77 -4.90 11.90 6.17
CA ARG A 77 -3.45 11.81 6.42
C ARG A 77 -2.85 10.66 5.63
N PRO A 78 -3.01 10.68 4.29
CA PRO A 78 -2.57 9.57 3.45
C PRO A 78 -1.05 9.41 3.53
N LYS A 79 -0.60 8.15 3.47
CA LYS A 79 0.79 7.79 3.26
C LYS A 79 0.89 6.90 2.03
N VAL A 80 2.09 6.78 1.49
CA VAL A 80 2.41 5.75 0.50
C VAL A 80 2.90 4.53 1.27
N SER A 81 2.19 3.40 1.17
CA SER A 81 2.55 2.18 1.87
C SER A 81 2.82 1.05 0.89
N CYS A 82 3.97 0.41 1.00
CA CYS A 82 4.25 -0.84 0.34
C CYS A 82 3.64 -1.99 1.17
N ILE A 83 2.78 -2.78 0.55
CA ILE A 83 2.02 -3.85 1.23
C ILE A 83 2.55 -5.25 0.96
N THR A 84 3.53 -5.38 0.07
CA THR A 84 4.20 -6.65 -0.26
C THR A 84 5.70 -6.46 -0.22
N ARG A 85 6.36 -7.06 0.76
CA ARG A 85 7.82 -7.01 0.93
C ARG A 85 8.34 -8.32 1.49
N LEU A 86 9.59 -8.62 1.23
CA LEU A 86 10.29 -9.69 1.93
C LEU A 86 10.57 -9.30 3.37
N GLY A 87 10.72 -10.30 4.26
CA GLY A 87 11.15 -10.06 5.63
C GLY A 87 12.52 -9.36 5.67
N HIS A 88 12.68 -8.40 6.58
CA HIS A 88 13.89 -7.58 6.68
C HIS A 88 14.02 -6.95 8.07
N PRO A 89 15.23 -6.55 8.51
CA PRO A 89 15.41 -5.83 9.76
C PRO A 89 15.13 -4.34 9.60
N VAL A 90 14.51 -3.74 10.63
CA VAL A 90 14.44 -2.28 10.85
C VAL A 90 15.05 -1.98 12.23
N GLY A 91 16.26 -1.47 12.25
CA GLY A 91 17.03 -1.36 13.48
C GLY A 91 17.31 -2.74 14.09
N GLU A 92 16.85 -2.96 15.32
CA GLU A 92 16.97 -4.26 16.03
C GLU A 92 15.71 -5.13 15.87
N GLN A 93 14.68 -4.62 15.21
CA GLN A 93 13.40 -5.31 15.03
C GLN A 93 13.39 -6.09 13.71
N GLU A 94 13.13 -7.39 13.77
CA GLU A 94 12.81 -8.18 12.57
C GLU A 94 11.37 -7.90 12.13
N ILE A 95 11.23 -7.47 10.87
CA ILE A 95 9.95 -7.23 10.23
C ILE A 95 9.58 -8.48 9.42
N PRO A 96 8.39 -9.06 9.63
CA PRO A 96 7.92 -10.18 8.83
C PRO A 96 7.82 -9.82 7.35
N GLY A 97 7.86 -10.82 6.48
CA GLY A 97 7.42 -10.64 5.11
C GLY A 97 5.94 -10.24 5.06
N SER A 98 5.55 -9.57 4.00
CA SER A 98 4.15 -9.19 3.75
C SER A 98 3.71 -9.63 2.36
N ARG A 99 2.51 -10.19 2.25
CA ARG A 99 1.88 -10.61 1.00
C ARG A 99 0.36 -10.53 1.11
N TRP A 100 -0.32 -10.38 -0.04
CA TRP A 100 -1.76 -10.25 -0.08
C TRP A 100 -2.38 -11.18 -1.13
N GLY A 101 -2.35 -12.41 -1.07
CA GLY A 101 -2.97 -13.34 -2.02
C GLY A 101 -2.05 -13.76 -3.15
N ILE A 102 -2.46 -13.59 -4.40
CA ILE A 102 -1.70 -14.00 -5.60
C ILE A 102 -0.95 -12.81 -6.20
N ASP A 103 -0.03 -12.26 -5.42
CA ASP A 103 0.80 -11.13 -5.86
C ASP A 103 1.69 -11.55 -7.04
N ASN A 104 1.82 -10.64 -8.03
CA ASN A 104 2.79 -10.84 -9.10
C ASN A 104 4.20 -10.61 -8.55
N PRO A 105 5.11 -11.62 -8.64
CA PRO A 105 6.47 -11.49 -8.11
C PRO A 105 7.30 -10.41 -8.84
N ASP A 106 6.88 -9.98 -10.03
CA ASP A 106 7.55 -8.92 -10.79
C ASP A 106 6.98 -7.52 -10.50
N SER A 107 6.29 -7.34 -9.37
CA SER A 107 5.67 -6.04 -9.08
C SER A 107 5.91 -5.59 -7.64
N VAL A 108 6.19 -4.29 -7.49
CA VAL A 108 6.09 -3.58 -6.21
C VAL A 108 4.68 -3.02 -6.08
N TYR A 109 3.99 -3.36 -4.99
CA TYR A 109 2.63 -2.93 -4.72
C TYR A 109 2.58 -1.88 -3.63
N ARG A 110 1.99 -0.73 -3.94
CA ARG A 110 1.82 0.38 -3.00
C ARG A 110 0.38 0.84 -2.97
N VAL A 111 -0.07 1.29 -1.81
CA VAL A 111 -1.42 1.84 -1.61
C VAL A 111 -1.36 3.27 -1.08
N ILE A 112 -2.33 4.08 -1.49
CA ILE A 112 -2.55 5.44 -1.01
C ILE A 112 -4.04 5.61 -0.77
N PRO A 113 -4.52 5.82 0.48
CA PRO A 113 -5.94 6.03 0.76
C PRO A 113 -6.40 7.39 0.21
N ILE A 114 -7.55 7.38 -0.49
CA ILE A 114 -8.13 8.53 -1.18
C ILE A 114 -9.61 8.66 -0.80
N SER A 115 -10.08 9.89 -0.65
CA SER A 115 -11.52 10.24 -0.60
C SER A 115 -11.90 11.02 -1.85
N GLY A 116 -13.04 10.69 -2.44
CA GLY A 116 -13.57 11.44 -3.58
C GLY A 116 -13.91 12.90 -3.28
N ASP A 117 -14.09 13.24 -2.01
CA ASP A 117 -14.41 14.60 -1.56
C ASP A 117 -13.17 15.48 -1.30
N GLU A 118 -11.99 14.90 -1.38
CA GLU A 118 -10.73 15.56 -1.06
C GLU A 118 -9.89 15.78 -2.31
N ARG A 119 -8.85 16.59 -2.17
CA ARG A 119 -7.88 16.89 -3.23
C ARG A 119 -6.50 16.43 -2.81
N TYR A 120 -5.78 15.80 -3.75
CA TYR A 120 -4.43 15.31 -3.48
C TYR A 120 -3.46 15.63 -4.62
N ILE A 121 -2.20 15.71 -4.24
CA ILE A 121 -1.07 15.68 -5.17
C ILE A 121 -0.26 14.43 -4.86
N ILE A 122 -0.01 13.62 -5.87
CA ILE A 122 0.97 12.56 -5.82
C ILE A 122 2.18 13.06 -6.62
N SER A 123 3.29 13.28 -5.94
CA SER A 123 4.57 13.65 -6.53
C SER A 123 5.44 12.43 -6.67
N GLY A 124 6.11 12.30 -7.80
CA GLY A 124 7.00 11.17 -8.02
C GLY A 124 8.23 11.52 -8.83
N ARG A 125 9.15 10.57 -8.84
CA ARG A 125 10.33 10.59 -9.70
C ARG A 125 10.56 9.18 -10.23
N VAL A 126 10.73 9.08 -11.54
CA VAL A 126 11.10 7.79 -12.15
C VAL A 126 12.52 7.43 -11.72
N GLY A 127 12.76 6.14 -11.53
CA GLY A 127 14.10 5.62 -11.24
C GLY A 127 15.09 5.88 -12.38
N ALA A 128 16.38 5.77 -12.10
CA ALA A 128 17.43 5.96 -13.09
C ALA A 128 17.28 4.99 -14.28
N ASN A 129 16.85 3.76 -13.97
CA ASN A 129 16.47 2.76 -14.97
C ASN A 129 14.95 2.59 -14.92
N ARG A 130 14.24 3.45 -15.64
CA ARG A 130 12.80 3.46 -15.63
C ARG A 130 12.23 2.12 -16.06
N MET A 131 11.41 1.53 -15.21
CA MET A 131 10.64 0.33 -15.54
C MET A 131 9.72 0.56 -16.75
N THR A 132 9.36 -0.51 -17.43
CA THR A 132 8.54 -0.44 -18.63
C THR A 132 7.08 -0.14 -18.34
N GLU A 133 6.56 -0.60 -17.22
CA GLU A 133 5.14 -0.49 -16.87
C GLU A 133 4.95 -0.09 -15.42
N ASN A 134 4.11 0.92 -15.21
CA ASN A 134 3.54 1.20 -13.92
C ASN A 134 2.08 1.67 -14.06
N TYR A 135 1.27 1.41 -13.06
CA TYR A 135 -0.16 1.72 -13.07
C TYR A 135 -0.57 2.35 -11.75
N PHE A 136 -1.23 3.50 -11.83
CA PHE A 136 -1.92 4.12 -10.71
C PHE A 136 -3.41 3.81 -10.89
N THR A 137 -3.88 2.75 -10.26
CA THR A 137 -5.28 2.32 -10.36
C THR A 137 -6.04 2.84 -9.15
N LEU A 138 -7.00 3.73 -9.37
CA LEU A 138 -7.91 4.19 -8.34
C LEU A 138 -9.05 3.19 -8.18
N TRP A 139 -9.23 2.65 -6.99
CA TRP A 139 -10.25 1.67 -6.63
C TRP A 139 -11.35 2.26 -5.77
N ASP A 140 -12.53 1.65 -5.85
CA ASP A 140 -13.58 1.75 -4.85
C ASP A 140 -13.32 0.82 -3.65
N ALA A 141 -14.20 0.85 -2.65
CA ALA A 141 -14.06 0.03 -1.43
C ALA A 141 -14.20 -1.49 -1.67
N ASN A 142 -14.64 -1.91 -2.86
CA ASN A 142 -14.78 -3.32 -3.25
C ASN A 142 -13.70 -3.74 -4.26
N MET A 143 -12.60 -2.98 -4.37
CA MET A 143 -11.54 -3.18 -5.35
C MET A 143 -12.00 -3.05 -6.81
N GLY A 144 -13.16 -2.44 -7.05
CA GLY A 144 -13.62 -2.06 -8.39
C GLY A 144 -12.81 -0.88 -8.92
N THR A 145 -12.43 -0.92 -10.20
CA THR A 145 -11.65 0.14 -10.83
C THR A 145 -12.51 1.37 -11.11
N VAL A 146 -12.16 2.50 -10.50
CA VAL A 146 -12.77 3.81 -10.74
C VAL A 146 -12.06 4.52 -11.91
N ALA A 147 -10.72 4.57 -11.85
CA ALA A 147 -9.88 5.20 -12.87
C ALA A 147 -8.49 4.54 -12.93
N VAL A 148 -7.81 4.72 -14.06
CA VAL A 148 -6.42 4.24 -14.24
C VAL A 148 -5.60 5.31 -14.91
N LEU A 149 -4.46 5.65 -14.34
CA LEU A 149 -3.39 6.38 -15.02
C LEU A 149 -2.27 5.40 -15.34
N ASN A 150 -1.99 5.25 -16.64
CA ASN A 150 -0.91 4.38 -17.11
C ASN A 150 0.39 5.17 -17.20
N GLY A 151 1.45 4.69 -16.57
CA GLY A 151 2.75 5.34 -16.57
C GLY A 151 3.39 5.54 -17.97
N ARG A 152 3.01 4.72 -18.95
CA ARG A 152 3.49 4.91 -20.35
C ARG A 152 2.96 6.17 -21.01
N THR A 153 1.76 6.63 -20.59
CA THR A 153 1.11 7.83 -21.13
C THR A 153 1.26 9.04 -20.22
N MET A 154 1.92 8.86 -19.09
CA MET A 154 2.15 9.91 -18.10
C MET A 154 3.21 10.89 -18.61
N GLU A 155 2.93 12.18 -18.46
CA GLU A 155 3.91 13.24 -18.70
C GLU A 155 4.94 13.25 -17.57
N VAL A 156 6.21 13.16 -17.94
CA VAL A 156 7.36 13.15 -17.03
C VAL A 156 8.29 14.27 -17.46
N ASP A 157 8.70 15.09 -16.51
CA ASP A 157 9.63 16.19 -16.75
C ASP A 157 11.02 15.68 -17.14
N PRO A 158 11.85 16.53 -17.80
CA PRO A 158 13.19 16.12 -18.25
C PRO A 158 14.13 15.65 -17.13
N ASP A 159 13.87 16.05 -15.86
CA ASP A 159 14.62 15.62 -14.70
C ASP A 159 14.08 14.32 -14.07
N GLY A 160 13.07 13.70 -14.69
CA GLY A 160 12.43 12.49 -14.22
C GLY A 160 11.30 12.70 -13.21
N SER A 161 11.02 13.94 -12.78
CA SER A 161 9.91 14.22 -11.87
C SER A 161 8.56 14.17 -12.59
N TYR A 162 7.49 13.93 -11.83
CA TYR A 162 6.11 14.01 -12.30
C TYR A 162 5.17 14.39 -11.16
N THR A 163 4.04 14.97 -11.54
CA THR A 163 2.96 15.29 -10.60
C THR A 163 1.65 14.72 -11.13
N ILE A 164 0.90 14.04 -10.25
CA ILE A 164 -0.45 13.56 -10.52
C ILE A 164 -1.39 14.36 -9.62
N THR A 165 -2.37 15.04 -10.21
CA THR A 165 -3.45 15.71 -9.48
C THR A 165 -4.64 14.78 -9.35
N VAL A 166 -5.26 14.74 -8.16
CA VAL A 166 -6.41 13.87 -7.89
C VAL A 166 -7.49 14.71 -7.20
N ASP A 167 -8.60 14.87 -7.87
CA ASP A 167 -9.80 15.54 -7.36
C ASP A 167 -11.04 15.19 -8.21
N SER A 168 -12.23 15.63 -7.80
CA SER A 168 -13.49 15.37 -8.50
C SER A 168 -13.70 16.26 -9.75
N ASP A 169 -12.90 17.29 -9.96
CA ASP A 169 -13.02 18.17 -11.12
C ASP A 169 -12.54 17.44 -12.40
N PRO A 170 -13.11 17.73 -13.56
CA PRO A 170 -12.57 17.23 -14.84
C PRO A 170 -11.13 17.68 -15.06
N ALA A 171 -10.37 16.91 -15.83
CA ALA A 171 -8.95 17.21 -16.10
C ALA A 171 -8.71 18.64 -16.60
N GLY A 172 -9.58 19.17 -17.46
CA GLY A 172 -9.49 20.55 -17.93
C GLY A 172 -8.16 20.89 -18.61
N GLY A 173 -7.47 19.90 -19.19
CA GLY A 173 -6.14 20.06 -19.77
C GLY A 173 -4.98 19.88 -18.80
N ARG A 174 -5.22 19.54 -17.54
CA ARG A 174 -4.16 19.17 -16.57
C ARG A 174 -3.50 17.86 -17.00
N PRO A 175 -2.17 17.79 -17.11
CA PRO A 175 -1.49 16.54 -17.35
C PRO A 175 -1.61 15.62 -16.12
N ASN A 176 -1.52 14.31 -16.31
CA ASN A 176 -1.51 13.29 -15.26
C ASN A 176 -2.63 13.47 -14.23
N HIS A 177 -3.80 13.96 -14.66
CA HIS A 177 -4.94 14.13 -13.76
C HIS A 177 -5.74 12.84 -13.64
N VAL A 178 -6.08 12.46 -12.41
CA VAL A 178 -7.04 11.39 -12.11
C VAL A 178 -8.27 11.98 -11.47
N GLN A 179 -9.37 11.97 -12.22
CA GLN A 179 -10.66 12.42 -11.68
C GLN A 179 -11.17 11.38 -10.68
N SER A 180 -11.36 11.79 -9.42
CA SER A 180 -11.97 10.97 -8.39
C SER A 180 -13.50 11.03 -8.48
N THR A 181 -14.15 10.04 -7.86
CA THR A 181 -15.60 9.97 -7.68
C THR A 181 -15.93 9.76 -6.21
N PRO A 182 -17.18 9.96 -5.76
CA PRO A 182 -17.56 9.69 -4.36
C PRO A 182 -17.22 8.27 -3.88
N GLU A 183 -17.15 7.30 -4.80
CA GLU A 183 -16.81 5.90 -4.50
C GLU A 183 -15.31 5.67 -4.34
N ALA A 184 -14.46 6.64 -4.70
CA ALA A 184 -13.01 6.52 -4.63
C ALA A 184 -12.55 6.17 -3.21
N HIS A 185 -11.73 5.12 -3.09
CA HIS A 185 -11.27 4.59 -1.81
C HIS A 185 -9.76 4.66 -1.65
N GLU A 186 -9.01 4.14 -2.62
CA GLU A 186 -7.54 4.15 -2.57
C GLU A 186 -6.93 3.96 -3.95
N PHE A 187 -5.70 4.42 -4.11
CA PHE A 187 -4.86 3.95 -5.21
C PHE A 187 -4.23 2.62 -4.85
N TYR A 188 -4.29 1.70 -5.80
CA TYR A 188 -3.48 0.50 -5.86
C TYR A 188 -2.45 0.67 -6.97
N ILE A 189 -1.20 0.88 -6.59
CA ILE A 189 -0.11 1.21 -7.51
C ILE A 189 0.71 -0.04 -7.76
N ARG A 190 1.01 -0.30 -9.04
CA ARG A 190 1.90 -1.39 -9.46
C ARG A 190 3.07 -0.82 -10.23
N ASP A 191 4.26 -1.04 -9.72
CA ASP A 191 5.50 -0.86 -10.48
C ASP A 191 5.96 -2.23 -10.94
N VAL A 192 5.97 -2.46 -12.27
CA VAL A 192 6.30 -3.76 -12.86
C VAL A 192 7.77 -3.77 -13.24
N LEU A 193 8.55 -4.57 -12.51
CA LEU A 193 9.99 -4.72 -12.67
C LEU A 193 10.26 -6.01 -13.46
N LEU A 194 10.53 -5.89 -14.75
CA LEU A 194 10.81 -7.05 -15.60
C LEU A 194 12.23 -7.60 -15.37
N ASP A 195 13.13 -6.77 -14.85
CA ASP A 195 14.49 -7.12 -14.48
C ASP A 195 14.83 -6.48 -13.12
N TRP A 196 14.71 -7.28 -12.05
CA TRP A 196 14.99 -6.85 -10.68
C TRP A 196 16.43 -6.40 -10.43
N GLY A 197 17.36 -6.79 -11.29
CA GLY A 197 18.76 -6.35 -11.23
C GLY A 197 19.01 -5.02 -11.93
N ARG A 198 18.02 -4.48 -12.65
CA ARG A 198 18.17 -3.31 -13.48
C ARG A 198 17.08 -2.26 -13.29
N ASP A 199 15.81 -2.68 -13.26
CA ASP A 199 14.68 -1.74 -13.24
C ASP A 199 14.50 -1.16 -11.83
N ASP A 200 14.30 0.14 -11.75
CA ASP A 200 14.08 0.83 -10.49
C ASP A 200 12.60 1.20 -10.32
N PRO A 201 11.98 0.95 -9.14
CA PRO A 201 10.66 1.46 -8.83
C PRO A 201 10.67 2.99 -8.70
N ASN A 202 9.51 3.62 -8.90
CA ASN A 202 9.38 5.07 -8.75
C ASN A 202 9.46 5.52 -7.29
N HIS A 203 10.09 6.67 -7.04
CA HIS A 203 9.84 7.41 -5.81
C HIS A 203 8.46 8.03 -5.85
N ILE A 204 7.68 7.90 -4.78
CA ILE A 204 6.32 8.42 -4.70
C ILE A 204 6.10 9.05 -3.33
N ALA A 205 5.50 10.22 -3.32
CA ALA A 205 5.00 10.90 -2.13
C ALA A 205 3.56 11.38 -2.39
N VAL A 206 2.77 11.54 -1.33
CA VAL A 206 1.41 12.05 -1.42
C VAL A 206 1.19 13.19 -0.43
N GLU A 207 0.44 14.19 -0.86
CA GLU A 207 -0.01 15.31 -0.06
C GLU A 207 -1.52 15.54 -0.28
N ARG A 208 -2.28 15.63 0.82
CA ARG A 208 -3.66 16.12 0.75
C ARG A 208 -3.67 17.63 0.75
N LEU A 209 -4.37 18.22 -0.18
CA LEU A 209 -4.52 19.69 -0.25
C LEU A 209 -5.66 20.16 0.65
N GLY A 210 -5.43 21.22 1.40
CA GLY A 210 -6.44 21.83 2.26
C GLY A 210 -5.96 22.02 3.70
N PRO A 211 -6.85 22.53 4.59
CA PRO A 211 -6.49 22.78 5.98
C PRO A 211 -6.17 21.47 6.72
N SER A 212 -5.38 21.57 7.78
CA SER A 212 -5.10 20.42 8.64
C SER A 212 -6.40 19.80 9.15
N PRO A 213 -6.51 18.45 9.16
CA PRO A 213 -7.72 17.79 9.62
C PRO A 213 -8.03 18.12 11.08
N ALA A 214 -9.28 18.48 11.35
CA ALA A 214 -9.75 18.74 12.72
C ALA A 214 -9.94 17.44 13.53
N SER A 215 -10.16 16.30 12.86
CA SER A 215 -10.28 15.00 13.51
C SER A 215 -8.94 14.50 14.05
N ALA A 216 -8.94 13.80 15.17
CA ALA A 216 -7.76 13.07 15.64
C ALA A 216 -7.42 11.91 14.70
N ALA A 217 -6.16 11.47 14.73
CA ALA A 217 -5.78 10.21 14.10
C ALA A 217 -6.48 9.03 14.83
N ARG A 218 -6.63 7.89 14.12
CA ARG A 218 -7.22 6.69 14.71
C ARG A 218 -6.45 6.24 15.95
N THR A 219 -7.19 5.82 16.96
CA THR A 219 -6.63 5.16 18.14
C THR A 219 -6.10 3.77 17.78
N ARG A 220 -5.31 3.19 18.68
CA ARG A 220 -4.80 1.82 18.49
C ARG A 220 -5.91 0.78 18.40
N ASP A 221 -6.98 0.93 19.19
CA ASP A 221 -8.14 0.01 19.16
C ASP A 221 -8.87 0.11 17.82
N GLU A 222 -9.12 1.33 17.30
CA GLU A 222 -9.72 1.53 15.99
C GLU A 222 -8.85 0.99 14.83
N GLN A 223 -7.53 1.05 14.98
CA GLN A 223 -6.60 0.42 14.02
C GLN A 223 -6.67 -1.11 14.11
N ALA A 224 -6.76 -1.67 15.30
CA ALA A 224 -6.88 -3.11 15.52
C ALA A 224 -8.19 -3.67 14.93
N ASP A 225 -9.30 -2.95 15.12
CA ASP A 225 -10.59 -3.31 14.53
C ASP A 225 -10.54 -3.27 12.99
N ALA A 226 -9.90 -2.24 12.42
CA ALA A 226 -9.69 -2.14 10.98
C ALA A 226 -8.82 -3.28 10.43
N THR A 227 -7.77 -3.68 11.16
CA THR A 227 -6.91 -4.81 10.80
C THR A 227 -7.69 -6.12 10.83
N ALA A 228 -8.47 -6.35 11.88
CA ALA A 228 -9.31 -7.54 11.98
C ALA A 228 -10.35 -7.63 10.85
N ALA A 229 -10.95 -6.50 10.48
CA ALA A 229 -11.87 -6.42 9.35
C ALA A 229 -11.17 -6.71 8.00
N MET A 230 -9.96 -6.17 7.79
CA MET A 230 -9.16 -6.42 6.59
C MET A 230 -8.79 -7.91 6.44
N MET A 231 -8.45 -8.59 7.54
CA MET A 231 -8.17 -10.04 7.51
C MET A 231 -9.38 -10.88 7.14
N ALA A 232 -10.58 -10.44 7.50
CA ALA A 232 -11.82 -11.17 7.25
C ALA A 232 -12.35 -10.98 5.82
N TYR A 233 -11.82 -9.98 5.09
CA TYR A 233 -12.17 -9.66 3.71
C TYR A 233 -11.58 -10.67 2.74
#